data_4b838fdf3d30be46fe6680ff345d86b3
#
_entry.id   4b838fdf3d30be46fe6680ff345d86b3
#
_cell.length_a   1.000
_cell.length_b   1.000
_cell.length_c   1.000
_cell.angle_alpha   90.00
_cell.angle_beta   90.00
_cell.angle_gamma   90.00
#
_symmetry.space_group_name_H-M   'P 1'
#
loop_
_entity.id
_entity.type
_entity.pdbx_description
1 polymer ?
#
loop_
_entity_poly.entity_id
_entity_poly.type
_entity_poly.pdbx_seq_one_letter_code
_entity_poly.pdbx_strand_id
1 'polypeptide(L)'
;MIIGLVGKPNVGKSTFFKAATMSDVLIANYPFATIKPNHGMAYVKIHDLAADFGKVSNPREGYVREGHRFVPIDLFDVAGLVEGASEGKGLGNQFLDDLAGVDGFIHIVDMSGETDASGKQTEGYDTAKDIIFIERELDLW
;
A
#
# COMPACT_ATOMS: atom_id res chain seq x y z
N MET A 1 10.38 -3.12 -6.21
CA MET A 1 9.57 -1.89 -6.09
C MET A 1 8.74 -2.02 -4.82
N ILE A 2 8.84 -1.02 -3.95
CA ILE A 2 8.15 -0.96 -2.66
C ILE A 2 7.07 0.11 -2.76
N ILE A 3 5.83 -0.23 -2.45
CA ILE A 3 4.68 0.69 -2.48
C ILE A 3 4.11 0.82 -1.07
N GLY A 4 4.10 2.04 -0.54
CA GLY A 4 3.51 2.35 0.76
C GLY A 4 1.99 2.57 0.68
N LEU A 5 1.25 2.02 1.64
CA LEU A 5 -0.17 2.30 1.80
C LEU A 5 -0.34 3.44 2.80
N VAL A 6 -0.90 4.55 2.37
CA VAL A 6 -1.12 5.74 3.21
C VAL A 6 -2.61 6.06 3.34
N GLY A 7 -2.97 6.77 4.39
CA GLY A 7 -4.34 7.20 4.67
C GLY A 7 -4.56 7.40 6.17
N LYS A 8 -5.64 8.08 6.54
CA LYS A 8 -6.01 8.30 7.93
C LYS A 8 -6.26 6.98 8.69
N PRO A 9 -6.33 6.98 10.03
CA PRO A 9 -6.71 5.79 10.79
C PRO A 9 -8.09 5.24 10.36
N ASN A 10 -8.24 3.91 10.43
CA ASN A 10 -9.52 3.19 10.20
C ASN A 10 -10.13 3.28 8.79
N VAL A 11 -9.41 3.74 7.76
CA VAL A 11 -9.91 3.77 6.36
C VAL A 11 -9.85 2.43 5.62
N GLY A 12 -9.35 1.37 6.27
CA GLY A 12 -9.25 0.05 5.65
C GLY A 12 -7.89 -0.28 5.02
N LYS A 13 -6.80 0.45 5.34
CA LYS A 13 -5.45 0.14 4.84
C LYS A 13 -5.05 -1.31 5.05
N SER A 14 -5.11 -1.78 6.30
CA SER A 14 -4.74 -3.17 6.64
C SER A 14 -5.69 -4.20 6.03
N THR A 15 -6.93 -3.85 5.76
CA THR A 15 -7.88 -4.71 5.03
C THR A 15 -7.46 -4.84 3.57
N PHE A 16 -7.13 -3.71 2.91
CA PHE A 16 -6.60 -3.70 1.56
C PHE A 16 -5.28 -4.48 1.48
N PHE A 17 -4.37 -4.24 2.42
CA PHE A 17 -3.08 -4.93 2.50
C PHE A 17 -3.26 -6.46 2.57
N LYS A 18 -4.11 -6.96 3.47
CA LYS A 18 -4.42 -8.39 3.60
C LYS A 18 -5.01 -8.97 2.32
N ALA A 19 -5.95 -8.25 1.69
CA ALA A 19 -6.57 -8.69 0.45
C ALA A 19 -5.57 -8.73 -0.72
N ALA A 20 -4.69 -7.74 -0.83
CA ALA A 20 -3.72 -7.63 -1.91
C ALA A 20 -2.55 -8.60 -1.77
N THR A 21 -2.10 -8.87 -0.54
CA THR A 21 -0.92 -9.71 -0.28
C THR A 21 -1.28 -11.17 -0.06
N MET A 22 -2.57 -11.51 0.15
CA MET A 22 -3.01 -12.86 0.52
C MET A 22 -2.16 -13.43 1.67
N SER A 23 -1.84 -12.63 2.66
CA SER A 23 -0.78 -12.85 3.66
C SER A 23 -0.85 -14.20 4.39
N ASP A 24 -2.03 -14.78 4.51
CA ASP A 24 -2.20 -16.10 5.15
C ASP A 24 -1.81 -17.29 4.25
N VAL A 25 -1.66 -17.08 2.93
CA VAL A 25 -1.42 -18.15 1.95
C VAL A 25 0.03 -18.15 1.42
N LEU A 26 0.69 -17.00 1.36
CA LEU A 26 2.00 -16.85 0.68
C LEU A 26 3.22 -17.09 1.56
N ILE A 27 3.06 -17.20 2.89
CA ILE A 27 4.16 -17.47 3.83
C ILE A 27 4.86 -18.81 3.54
N ALA A 28 4.17 -19.76 2.91
CA ALA A 28 4.67 -21.12 2.69
C ALA A 28 5.63 -21.27 1.49
N ASN A 29 5.70 -20.31 0.55
CA ASN A 29 6.36 -20.52 -0.75
C ASN A 29 7.62 -19.68 -1.02
N TYR A 30 8.05 -18.82 -0.08
CA TYR A 30 9.27 -18.03 -0.24
C TYR A 30 10.27 -18.28 0.88
N PRO A 31 11.28 -19.14 0.66
CA PRO A 31 12.24 -19.57 1.71
C PRO A 31 13.20 -18.49 2.22
N PHE A 32 13.20 -17.28 1.62
CA PHE A 32 14.13 -16.20 1.98
C PHE A 32 13.49 -14.86 2.31
N ALA A 33 12.15 -14.80 2.40
CA ALA A 33 11.47 -13.57 2.81
C ALA A 33 11.51 -13.45 4.33
N THR A 34 12.44 -12.67 4.86
CA THR A 34 12.32 -12.14 6.21
C THR A 34 11.13 -11.18 6.20
N ILE A 35 9.96 -11.67 6.62
CA ILE A 35 8.74 -10.86 6.70
C ILE A 35 8.95 -9.85 7.80
N LYS A 36 9.29 -8.63 7.40
CA LYS A 36 9.21 -7.49 8.34
C LYS A 36 7.73 -7.28 8.68
N PRO A 37 7.40 -6.95 9.94
CA PRO A 37 6.05 -6.54 10.27
C PRO A 37 5.59 -5.47 9.27
N ASN A 38 4.37 -5.57 8.77
CA ASN A 38 3.76 -4.63 7.81
C ASN A 38 4.25 -4.68 6.35
N HIS A 39 5.11 -5.62 5.96
CA HIS A 39 5.47 -5.86 4.56
C HIS A 39 4.78 -7.11 4.03
N GLY A 40 4.35 -7.06 2.78
CA GLY A 40 3.74 -8.20 2.10
C GLY A 40 3.92 -8.13 0.60
N MET A 41 4.02 -9.31 -0.04
CA MET A 41 4.16 -9.38 -1.49
C MET A 41 2.78 -9.40 -2.15
N ALA A 42 2.57 -8.49 -3.09
CA ALA A 42 1.43 -8.46 -3.99
C ALA A 42 1.89 -8.62 -5.44
N TYR A 43 0.94 -8.81 -6.36
CA TYR A 43 1.25 -8.99 -7.77
C TYR A 43 0.43 -8.04 -8.64
N VAL A 44 1.11 -7.36 -9.55
CA VAL A 44 0.45 -6.62 -10.63
C VAL A 44 0.30 -7.53 -11.83
N LYS A 45 -0.94 -7.74 -12.27
CA LYS A 45 -1.27 -8.52 -13.47
C LYS A 45 -1.15 -7.63 -14.70
N ILE A 46 -0.27 -8.01 -15.62
CA ILE A 46 -0.09 -7.35 -16.91
C ILE A 46 -0.18 -8.37 -18.04
N HIS A 47 -0.43 -7.92 -19.28
CA HIS A 47 -0.36 -8.78 -20.45
C HIS A 47 1.07 -9.28 -20.70
N ASP A 48 1.23 -10.58 -21.00
CA ASP A 48 2.51 -11.13 -21.39
C ASP A 48 2.72 -10.92 -22.89
N LEU A 49 3.54 -9.94 -23.27
CA LEU A 49 3.80 -9.63 -24.68
C LEU A 49 4.33 -10.81 -25.50
N ALA A 50 4.99 -11.80 -24.87
CA ALA A 50 5.43 -13.00 -25.56
C ALA A 50 4.26 -13.85 -26.06
N ALA A 51 3.09 -13.75 -25.43
CA ALA A 51 1.88 -14.45 -25.84
C ALA A 51 1.41 -14.02 -27.24
N ASP A 52 1.63 -12.77 -27.64
CA ASP A 52 1.28 -12.23 -28.96
C ASP A 52 2.09 -12.91 -30.08
N PHE A 53 3.22 -13.51 -29.74
CA PHE A 53 4.10 -14.26 -30.62
C PHE A 53 4.01 -15.78 -30.42
N GLY A 54 2.97 -16.25 -29.73
CA GLY A 54 2.79 -17.68 -29.43
C GLY A 54 3.85 -18.27 -28.50
N LYS A 55 4.48 -17.40 -27.67
CA LYS A 55 5.52 -17.77 -26.71
C LYS A 55 5.07 -17.46 -25.28
N VAL A 56 5.84 -17.93 -24.32
CA VAL A 56 5.64 -17.64 -22.89
C VAL A 56 6.92 -17.01 -22.35
N SER A 57 6.81 -15.88 -21.68
CA SER A 57 7.96 -15.25 -21.02
C SER A 57 8.46 -16.12 -19.87
N ASN A 58 9.77 -16.04 -19.61
CA ASN A 58 10.42 -16.66 -18.44
C ASN A 58 11.02 -15.55 -17.55
N PRO A 59 10.22 -14.85 -16.73
CA PRO A 59 10.70 -13.75 -15.91
C PRO A 59 11.60 -14.23 -14.77
N ARG A 60 12.58 -13.41 -14.39
CA ARG A 60 13.42 -13.67 -13.21
C ARG A 60 12.63 -13.62 -11.91
N GLU A 61 11.64 -12.76 -11.86
CA GLU A 61 10.76 -12.53 -10.71
C GLU A 61 9.30 -12.59 -11.15
N GLY A 62 8.44 -13.11 -10.28
CA GLY A 62 7.06 -13.35 -10.60
C GLY A 62 6.85 -14.59 -11.46
N TYR A 63 5.73 -14.65 -12.13
CA TYR A 63 5.36 -15.82 -12.96
C TYR A 63 4.45 -15.38 -14.12
N VAL A 64 4.27 -16.31 -15.08
CA VAL A 64 3.33 -16.15 -16.18
C VAL A 64 2.24 -17.22 -16.07
N ARG A 65 1.00 -16.82 -16.26
CA ARG A 65 -0.15 -17.70 -16.28
C ARG A 65 -1.20 -17.19 -17.26
N GLU A 66 -1.68 -18.05 -18.15
CA GLU A 66 -2.79 -17.75 -19.06
C GLU A 66 -2.57 -16.47 -19.89
N GLY A 67 -1.37 -16.28 -20.45
CA GLY A 67 -1.01 -15.10 -21.24
C GLY A 67 -0.84 -13.80 -20.44
N HIS A 68 -0.76 -13.90 -19.12
CA HIS A 68 -0.54 -12.76 -18.26
C HIS A 68 0.72 -12.96 -17.41
N ARG A 69 1.48 -11.89 -17.24
CA ARG A 69 2.59 -11.82 -16.34
C ARG A 69 2.16 -11.21 -15.01
N PHE A 70 2.55 -11.85 -13.92
CA PHE A 70 2.33 -11.41 -12.55
C PHE A 70 3.66 -10.88 -12.01
N VAL A 71 3.75 -9.54 -11.92
CA VAL A 71 4.95 -8.82 -11.48
C VAL A 71 4.87 -8.60 -9.98
N PRO A 72 5.84 -9.11 -9.18
CA PRO A 72 5.80 -8.92 -7.74
C PRO A 72 6.09 -7.46 -7.38
N ILE A 73 5.35 -6.97 -6.39
CA ILE A 73 5.58 -5.70 -5.70
C ILE A 73 5.57 -5.94 -4.20
N ASP A 74 6.41 -5.23 -3.47
CA ASP A 74 6.39 -5.22 -2.02
C ASP A 74 5.42 -4.12 -1.56
N LEU A 75 4.34 -4.51 -0.89
CA LEU A 75 3.42 -3.58 -0.24
C LEU A 75 3.84 -3.38 1.21
N PHE A 76 3.81 -2.13 1.63
CA PHE A 76 4.11 -1.72 2.99
C PHE A 76 2.90 -1.04 3.62
N ASP A 77 2.32 -1.66 4.68
CA ASP A 77 1.22 -1.06 5.44
C ASP A 77 1.79 -0.06 6.45
N VAL A 78 1.76 1.20 6.07
CA VAL A 78 2.25 2.30 6.92
C VAL A 78 1.20 2.65 7.97
N ALA A 79 1.64 2.96 9.18
CA ALA A 79 0.75 3.43 10.25
C ALA A 79 -0.11 4.61 9.77
N GLY A 80 -1.36 4.69 10.26
CA GLY A 80 -2.28 5.77 9.87
C GLY A 80 -1.67 7.14 10.17
N LEU A 81 -1.62 8.00 9.14
CA LEU A 81 -1.13 9.36 9.28
C LEU A 81 -2.12 10.21 10.08
N VAL A 82 -1.61 10.95 11.04
CA VAL A 82 -2.38 11.93 11.81
C VAL A 82 -1.88 13.34 11.52
N GLU A 83 -2.77 14.33 11.62
CA GLU A 83 -2.44 15.73 11.35
C GLU A 83 -1.33 16.23 12.29
N GLY A 84 -0.29 16.86 11.71
CA GLY A 84 0.90 17.31 12.42
C GLY A 84 1.97 16.23 12.61
N ALA A 85 1.91 15.15 11.85
CA ALA A 85 2.95 14.11 11.86
C ALA A 85 4.31 14.68 11.42
N SER A 86 4.35 15.60 10.47
CA SER A 86 5.54 16.34 10.03
C SER A 86 6.13 17.22 11.14
N GLU A 87 5.31 17.64 12.11
CA GLU A 87 5.73 18.40 13.31
C GLU A 87 6.10 17.49 14.50
N GLY A 88 6.14 16.16 14.30
CA GLY A 88 6.48 15.18 15.34
C GLY A 88 5.31 14.75 16.22
N LYS A 89 4.06 15.03 15.85
CA LYS A 89 2.89 14.54 16.59
C LYS A 89 2.64 13.05 16.26
N GLY A 90 2.25 12.31 17.28
CA GLY A 90 1.99 10.88 17.16
C GLY A 90 3.28 10.06 16.92
N LEU A 91 3.27 9.17 15.93
CA LEU A 91 4.42 8.39 15.48
C LEU A 91 5.19 9.07 14.32
N GLY A 92 5.09 10.41 14.20
CA GLY A 92 5.54 11.17 13.03
C GLY A 92 6.94 10.83 12.52
N ASN A 93 7.95 10.79 13.38
CA ASN A 93 9.31 10.45 12.96
C ASN A 93 9.43 9.01 12.46
N GLN A 94 8.77 8.05 13.11
CA GLN A 94 8.78 6.66 12.70
C GLN A 94 8.03 6.47 11.37
N PHE A 95 6.94 7.20 11.18
CA PHE A 95 6.20 7.22 9.91
C PHE A 95 7.09 7.71 8.75
N LEU A 96 7.85 8.79 8.97
CA LEU A 96 8.76 9.36 7.97
C LEU A 96 9.92 8.42 7.65
N ASP A 97 10.50 7.77 8.67
CA ASP A 97 11.54 6.75 8.50
C ASP A 97 11.01 5.55 7.67
N ASP A 98 9.78 5.15 7.92
CA ASP A 98 9.12 4.07 7.18
C ASP A 98 8.88 4.45 5.70
N LEU A 99 8.61 5.73 5.40
CA LEU A 99 8.39 6.24 4.05
C LEU A 99 9.68 6.42 3.24
N ALA A 100 10.83 6.64 3.88
CA ALA A 100 12.09 6.92 3.21
C ALA A 100 12.55 5.81 2.24
N GLY A 101 11.99 4.61 2.37
CA GLY A 101 12.35 3.44 1.56
C GLY A 101 11.34 3.05 0.48
N VAL A 102 10.24 3.81 0.27
CA VAL A 102 9.21 3.45 -0.71
C VAL A 102 9.39 4.18 -2.04
N ASP A 103 9.06 3.49 -3.13
CA ASP A 103 9.15 4.02 -4.50
C ASP A 103 7.88 4.81 -4.90
N GLY A 104 6.79 4.64 -4.16
CA GLY A 104 5.52 5.32 -4.41
C GLY A 104 4.45 4.97 -3.38
N PHE A 105 3.27 5.62 -3.48
CA PHE A 105 2.18 5.46 -2.52
C PHE A 105 0.87 5.08 -3.18
N ILE A 106 0.07 4.30 -2.44
CA ILE A 106 -1.36 4.14 -2.69
C ILE A 106 -2.09 4.81 -1.54
N HIS A 107 -2.80 5.90 -1.82
CA HIS A 107 -3.61 6.61 -0.83
C HIS A 107 -5.00 5.98 -0.76
N ILE A 108 -5.37 5.47 0.41
CA ILE A 108 -6.68 4.86 0.68
C ILE A 108 -7.54 5.90 1.40
N VAL A 109 -8.66 6.26 0.78
CA VAL A 109 -9.59 7.29 1.25
C VAL A 109 -10.95 6.66 1.52
N ASP A 110 -11.53 6.96 2.69
CA ASP A 110 -12.92 6.62 3.01
C ASP A 110 -13.85 7.66 2.43
N MET A 111 -14.52 7.32 1.34
CA MET A 111 -15.44 8.23 0.63
C MET A 111 -16.87 8.28 1.21
N SER A 112 -17.15 7.53 2.28
CA SER A 112 -18.48 7.52 2.90
C SER A 112 -18.83 8.84 3.61
N GLY A 113 -17.83 9.57 4.11
CA GLY A 113 -18.02 10.73 4.96
C GLY A 113 -18.49 10.39 6.38
N GLU A 114 -18.43 9.12 6.76
CA GLU A 114 -18.85 8.60 8.07
C GLU A 114 -17.72 8.57 9.10
N THR A 115 -16.49 8.95 8.70
CA THR A 115 -15.34 9.03 9.60
C THR A 115 -14.64 10.38 9.48
N ASP A 116 -14.26 10.99 10.60
CA ASP A 116 -13.50 12.24 10.66
C ASP A 116 -11.98 12.01 10.38
N ALA A 117 -11.19 13.08 10.42
CA ALA A 117 -9.75 13.02 10.20
C ALA A 117 -9.00 12.10 11.18
N SER A 118 -9.55 11.84 12.36
CA SER A 118 -8.98 10.92 13.36
C SER A 118 -9.43 9.47 13.19
N GLY A 119 -10.31 9.20 12.21
CA GLY A 119 -10.93 7.89 11.97
C GLY A 119 -12.04 7.53 12.94
N LYS A 120 -12.63 8.54 13.63
CA LYS A 120 -13.79 8.37 14.49
C LYS A 120 -15.08 8.55 13.69
N GLN A 121 -16.12 7.83 14.10
CA GLN A 121 -17.43 7.92 13.46
C GLN A 121 -18.01 9.35 13.56
N THR A 122 -18.51 9.86 12.44
CA THR A 122 -19.15 11.16 12.28
C THR A 122 -20.14 11.10 11.13
N GLU A 123 -20.80 12.22 10.83
CA GLU A 123 -21.71 12.35 9.69
C GLU A 123 -21.32 13.57 8.85
N GLY A 124 -21.37 13.42 7.51
CA GLY A 124 -21.18 14.53 6.58
C GLY A 124 -19.75 15.10 6.55
N TYR A 125 -18.76 14.29 6.86
CA TYR A 125 -17.35 14.70 6.76
C TYR A 125 -16.95 14.90 5.29
N ASP A 126 -16.29 16.02 5.02
CA ASP A 126 -15.73 16.31 3.70
C ASP A 126 -14.45 15.50 3.46
N THR A 127 -14.57 14.42 2.71
CA THR A 127 -13.48 13.47 2.43
C THR A 127 -12.36 14.06 1.59
N ALA A 128 -12.59 15.17 0.86
CA ALA A 128 -11.54 15.88 0.13
C ALA A 128 -10.46 16.42 1.07
N LYS A 129 -10.80 16.70 2.34
CA LYS A 129 -9.85 17.13 3.36
C LYS A 129 -8.78 16.08 3.65
N ASP A 130 -9.13 14.79 3.55
CA ASP A 130 -8.18 13.70 3.77
C ASP A 130 -7.11 13.68 2.68
N ILE A 131 -7.50 13.96 1.43
CA ILE A 131 -6.56 14.02 0.29
C ILE A 131 -5.60 15.19 0.48
N ILE A 132 -6.16 16.39 0.69
CA ILE A 132 -5.38 17.63 0.89
C ILE A 132 -4.42 17.50 2.08
N PHE A 133 -4.89 16.89 3.17
CA PHE A 133 -4.11 16.67 4.36
C PHE A 133 -2.90 15.77 4.10
N ILE A 134 -3.08 14.61 3.46
CA ILE A 134 -1.98 13.67 3.15
C ILE A 134 -0.97 14.30 2.20
N GLU A 135 -1.44 14.98 1.14
CA GLU A 135 -0.56 15.71 0.21
C GLU A 135 0.30 16.74 0.96
N ARG A 136 -0.33 17.54 1.83
CA ARG A 136 0.38 18.55 2.61
C ARG A 136 1.43 17.95 3.55
N GLU A 137 1.11 16.88 4.25
CA GLU A 137 2.06 16.23 5.18
C GLU A 137 3.26 15.63 4.41
N LEU A 138 3.03 15.09 3.21
CA LEU A 138 4.09 14.58 2.34
C LEU A 138 4.94 15.71 1.75
N ASP A 139 4.35 16.85 1.39
CA ASP A 139 5.06 18.02 0.84
C ASP A 139 5.92 18.71 1.90
N LEU A 140 5.54 18.63 3.18
CA LEU A 140 6.29 19.22 4.30
C LEU A 140 7.47 18.35 4.75
N TRP A 141 7.53 17.11 4.29
CA TRP A 141 8.60 16.16 4.56
C TRP A 141 9.70 16.23 3.51
#